data_aec0f2cc403c349aebe835569b1525e5
#
_entry.id   aec0f2cc403c349aebe835569b1525e5
#
_cell.length_a   1.000
_cell.length_b   1.000
_cell.length_c   1.000
_cell.angle_alpha   90.00
_cell.angle_beta   90.00
_cell.angle_gamma   90.00
#
_symmetry.space_group_name_H-M   'P 1'
#
loop_
_entity.id
_entity.type
_entity.pdbx_description
1 polymer ?
#
loop_
_entity_poly.entity_id
_entity_poly.type
_entity_poly.pdbx_seq_one_letter_code
_entity_poly.pdbx_strand_id
1 'polypeptide(L)'
;MKALKTMLCLISTVGLASAVYAGEKWDMPTPYPDATFHTANIHQFADDVKVATGGALEIKVHSAGSLFKHGEIKNSIRSGQVPIGEFYMGLLANEHPVFAIDSMPFLATDYDAAKKLWNVTKPTVAEQFEKQGLMVLFSVPWPPQGLYAKKEINNAEDMAGLKFRAYNATTTRLANLAGAVPTQIEVADLPQAFATGRVEAMITSPSTGVSTKAWDFLSHFHHIQGWIPKNVVVINKRAFQRLDASVQQQV
;
A
#
# COMPACT_ATOMS: atom_id res chain seq x y z
N MET A 1 -79.70 30.48 25.96
CA MET A 1 -78.47 30.99 25.27
C MET A 1 -77.30 30.23 25.85
N LYS A 2 -76.87 29.16 25.16
CA LYS A 2 -75.73 28.31 25.58
C LYS A 2 -74.57 28.56 24.57
N ALA A 3 -73.49 29.14 25.06
CA ALA A 3 -72.28 29.36 24.26
C ALA A 3 -71.47 28.04 24.16
N LEU A 4 -71.25 27.61 22.92
CA LEU A 4 -70.45 26.44 22.56
C LEU A 4 -68.97 26.89 22.44
N LYS A 5 -68.10 26.44 23.33
CA LYS A 5 -66.65 26.68 23.27
C LYS A 5 -66.03 25.62 22.38
N THR A 6 -65.61 26.02 21.19
CA THR A 6 -64.81 25.18 20.29
C THR A 6 -63.35 25.21 20.75
N MET A 7 -62.83 24.04 21.18
CA MET A 7 -61.44 23.86 21.58
C MET A 7 -60.63 23.38 20.37
N LEU A 8 -59.79 24.27 19.83
CA LEU A 8 -58.90 23.99 18.72
C LEU A 8 -57.63 23.27 19.23
N CYS A 9 -57.50 21.95 18.98
CA CYS A 9 -56.25 21.21 19.24
C CYS A 9 -55.25 21.52 18.14
N LEU A 10 -54.18 22.29 18.49
CA LEU A 10 -52.99 22.38 17.65
C LEU A 10 -52.17 21.09 17.80
N ILE A 11 -52.18 20.26 16.77
CA ILE A 11 -51.24 19.11 16.65
C ILE A 11 -49.91 19.68 16.12
N SER A 12 -48.96 19.89 17.02
CA SER A 12 -47.56 20.21 16.64
C SER A 12 -46.90 18.94 16.10
N THR A 13 -46.83 18.83 14.78
CA THR A 13 -45.97 17.84 14.09
C THR A 13 -44.51 18.24 14.30
N VAL A 14 -43.83 17.59 15.25
CA VAL A 14 -42.37 17.64 15.37
C VAL A 14 -41.82 16.86 14.15
N GLY A 15 -41.45 17.60 13.12
CA GLY A 15 -40.70 17.04 12.01
C GLY A 15 -39.31 16.65 12.51
N LEU A 16 -39.05 15.33 12.62
CA LEU A 16 -37.67 14.82 12.70
C LEU A 16 -36.97 15.20 11.40
N ALA A 17 -36.25 16.30 11.42
CA ALA A 17 -35.26 16.60 10.39
C ALA A 17 -34.17 15.54 10.50
N SER A 18 -34.24 14.51 9.65
CA SER A 18 -33.11 13.60 9.42
C SER A 18 -31.97 14.49 8.91
N ALA A 19 -30.99 14.78 9.75
CA ALA A 19 -29.77 15.40 9.30
C ALA A 19 -29.18 14.46 8.25
N VAL A 20 -29.19 14.87 6.99
CA VAL A 20 -28.42 14.19 5.94
C VAL A 20 -26.97 14.41 6.31
N TYR A 21 -26.38 13.40 6.94
CA TYR A 21 -24.95 13.38 7.24
C TYR A 21 -24.24 13.29 5.89
N ALA A 22 -23.65 14.38 5.46
CA ALA A 22 -22.74 14.33 4.32
C ALA A 22 -21.56 13.47 4.77
N GLY A 23 -21.46 12.27 4.20
CA GLY A 23 -20.40 11.32 4.55
C GLY A 23 -19.01 11.96 4.46
N GLU A 24 -18.11 11.57 5.33
CA GLU A 24 -16.72 12.04 5.29
C GLU A 24 -16.03 11.46 4.06
N LYS A 25 -15.23 12.29 3.36
CA LYS A 25 -14.51 11.87 2.16
C LYS A 25 -13.02 11.89 2.42
N TRP A 26 -12.38 10.75 2.18
CA TRP A 26 -10.96 10.57 2.36
C TRP A 26 -10.25 10.29 1.04
N ASP A 27 -9.13 10.97 0.80
CA ASP A 27 -8.22 10.65 -0.29
C ASP A 27 -7.20 9.62 0.17
N MET A 28 -7.01 8.54 -0.60
CA MET A 28 -6.11 7.44 -0.32
C MET A 28 -5.10 7.26 -1.46
N PRO A 29 -3.87 7.79 -1.36
CA PRO A 29 -2.83 7.52 -2.34
C PRO A 29 -2.31 6.10 -2.24
N THR A 30 -2.04 5.49 -3.40
CA THR A 30 -1.22 4.29 -3.58
C THR A 30 -0.20 4.52 -4.70
N PRO A 31 1.05 4.01 -4.58
CA PRO A 31 2.07 4.26 -5.60
C PRO A 31 1.91 3.38 -6.84
N TYR A 32 1.04 2.37 -6.80
CA TYR A 32 0.93 1.34 -7.83
C TYR A 32 -0.16 1.64 -8.84
N PRO A 33 0.05 1.25 -10.14
CA PRO A 33 -0.99 1.33 -11.17
C PRO A 33 -2.20 0.42 -10.85
N ASP A 34 -3.36 0.74 -11.45
CA ASP A 34 -4.61 -0.02 -11.26
C ASP A 34 -4.50 -1.49 -11.66
N ALA A 35 -3.62 -1.83 -12.61
CA ALA A 35 -3.33 -3.22 -12.99
C ALA A 35 -2.64 -4.04 -11.91
N THR A 36 -2.18 -3.43 -10.81
CA THR A 36 -1.53 -4.12 -9.70
C THR A 36 -2.58 -4.66 -8.72
N PHE A 37 -2.45 -5.93 -8.30
CA PHE A 37 -3.42 -6.54 -7.39
C PHE A 37 -3.53 -5.79 -6.04
N HIS A 38 -2.46 -5.15 -5.58
CA HIS A 38 -2.50 -4.28 -4.40
C HIS A 38 -3.48 -3.12 -4.58
N THR A 39 -3.45 -2.44 -5.75
CA THR A 39 -4.38 -1.35 -6.03
C THR A 39 -5.82 -1.87 -6.15
N ALA A 40 -6.02 -3.04 -6.79
CA ALA A 40 -7.35 -3.67 -6.82
C ALA A 40 -7.86 -3.99 -5.40
N ASN A 41 -7.00 -4.48 -4.50
CA ASN A 41 -7.33 -4.71 -3.09
C ASN A 41 -7.70 -3.41 -2.37
N ILE A 42 -7.02 -2.30 -2.65
CA ILE A 42 -7.32 -1.00 -2.05
C ILE A 42 -8.67 -0.45 -2.56
N HIS A 43 -9.00 -0.63 -3.84
CA HIS A 43 -10.33 -0.29 -4.35
C HIS A 43 -11.41 -1.12 -3.67
N GLN A 44 -11.22 -2.44 -3.54
CA GLN A 44 -12.16 -3.31 -2.82
C GLN A 44 -12.34 -2.87 -1.36
N PHE A 45 -11.25 -2.56 -0.66
CA PHE A 45 -11.31 -2.03 0.71
C PHE A 45 -12.12 -0.73 0.78
N ALA A 46 -11.93 0.20 -0.16
CA ALA A 46 -12.67 1.46 -0.20
C ALA A 46 -14.17 1.23 -0.41
N ASP A 47 -14.54 0.30 -1.29
CA ASP A 47 -15.93 -0.08 -1.56
C ASP A 47 -16.54 -0.79 -0.34
N ASP A 48 -15.82 -1.71 0.30
CA ASP A 48 -16.28 -2.42 1.50
C ASP A 48 -16.53 -1.45 2.66
N VAL A 49 -15.64 -0.48 2.88
CA VAL A 49 -15.82 0.58 3.89
C VAL A 49 -17.06 1.42 3.57
N LYS A 50 -17.26 1.81 2.32
CA LYS A 50 -18.46 2.57 1.92
C LYS A 50 -19.75 1.79 2.21
N VAL A 51 -19.76 0.50 1.88
CA VAL A 51 -20.92 -0.38 2.13
C VAL A 51 -21.14 -0.58 3.62
N ALA A 52 -20.10 -0.94 4.37
CA ALA A 52 -20.18 -1.20 5.80
C ALA A 52 -20.65 0.02 6.59
N THR A 53 -20.19 1.21 6.21
CA THR A 53 -20.55 2.47 6.89
C THR A 53 -21.84 3.12 6.36
N GLY A 54 -22.53 2.47 5.40
CA GLY A 54 -23.73 3.05 4.77
C GLY A 54 -23.45 4.39 4.06
N GLY A 55 -22.20 4.60 3.60
CA GLY A 55 -21.74 5.84 2.96
C GLY A 55 -21.33 6.95 3.94
N ALA A 56 -21.26 6.67 5.24
CA ALA A 56 -20.77 7.66 6.22
C ALA A 56 -19.26 7.96 6.03
N LEU A 57 -18.51 7.03 5.43
CA LEU A 57 -17.13 7.24 5.00
C LEU A 57 -16.96 6.75 3.56
N GLU A 58 -16.51 7.64 2.68
CA GLU A 58 -16.14 7.35 1.30
C GLU A 58 -14.63 7.54 1.11
N ILE A 59 -13.94 6.53 0.59
CA ILE A 59 -12.50 6.57 0.31
C ILE A 59 -12.30 6.66 -1.20
N LYS A 60 -11.64 7.74 -1.66
CA LYS A 60 -11.23 7.91 -3.05
C LYS A 60 -9.78 7.48 -3.22
N VAL A 61 -9.57 6.42 -3.98
CA VAL A 61 -8.23 5.90 -4.29
C VAL A 61 -7.57 6.75 -5.39
N HIS A 62 -6.28 7.06 -5.19
CA HIS A 62 -5.42 7.74 -6.16
C HIS A 62 -4.23 6.85 -6.49
N SER A 63 -4.32 6.16 -7.62
CA SER A 63 -3.34 5.17 -8.08
C SER A 63 -2.11 5.78 -8.77
N ALA A 64 -1.10 4.94 -9.03
CA ALA A 64 0.11 5.23 -9.80
C ALA A 64 0.91 6.45 -9.28
N GLY A 65 0.84 6.75 -7.98
CA GLY A 65 1.54 7.89 -7.40
C GLY A 65 1.05 9.26 -7.92
N SER A 66 -0.23 9.32 -8.37
CA SER A 66 -0.83 10.52 -8.97
C SER A 66 -1.04 11.65 -7.97
N LEU A 67 -1.31 11.33 -6.69
CA LEU A 67 -1.51 12.34 -5.64
C LEU A 67 -0.20 12.64 -4.89
N PHE A 68 0.55 11.60 -4.50
CA PHE A 68 1.85 11.68 -3.84
C PHE A 68 2.78 10.60 -4.39
N LYS A 69 4.07 10.92 -4.54
CA LYS A 69 5.07 9.92 -4.89
C LYS A 69 5.27 8.92 -3.75
N HIS A 70 5.69 7.71 -4.07
CA HIS A 70 5.80 6.59 -3.12
C HIS A 70 6.49 6.98 -1.80
N GLY A 71 7.66 7.61 -1.88
CA GLY A 71 8.41 8.04 -0.70
C GLY A 71 7.76 9.18 0.11
N GLU A 72 6.73 9.84 -0.42
CA GLU A 72 6.03 10.97 0.21
C GLU A 72 4.78 10.53 0.98
N ILE A 73 4.18 9.37 0.62
CA ILE A 73 2.86 8.94 1.12
C ILE A 73 2.84 8.88 2.64
N LYS A 74 3.82 8.23 3.28
CA LYS A 74 3.85 8.16 4.76
C LYS A 74 3.84 9.54 5.41
N ASN A 75 4.64 10.47 4.88
CA ASN A 75 4.74 11.81 5.44
C ASN A 75 3.47 12.65 5.19
N SER A 76 2.80 12.46 4.06
CA SER A 76 1.51 13.12 3.77
C SER A 76 0.41 12.66 4.74
N ILE A 77 0.39 11.36 5.09
CA ILE A 77 -0.53 10.83 6.12
C ILE A 77 -0.17 11.41 7.50
N ARG A 78 1.12 11.38 7.88
CA ARG A 78 1.59 11.88 9.18
C ARG A 78 1.28 13.36 9.37
N SER A 79 1.45 14.18 8.35
CA SER A 79 1.15 15.61 8.39
C SER A 79 -0.34 15.94 8.29
N GLY A 80 -1.20 14.95 7.98
CA GLY A 80 -2.65 15.12 7.83
C GLY A 80 -3.07 15.73 6.49
N GLN A 81 -2.22 15.73 5.47
CA GLN A 81 -2.59 16.13 4.10
C GLN A 81 -3.58 15.13 3.49
N VAL A 82 -3.43 13.84 3.81
CA VAL A 82 -4.41 12.78 3.58
C VAL A 82 -4.58 11.94 4.84
N PRO A 83 -5.78 11.40 5.09
CA PRO A 83 -6.03 10.63 6.31
C PRO A 83 -5.48 9.20 6.25
N ILE A 84 -5.35 8.61 5.08
CA ILE A 84 -5.02 7.19 4.86
C ILE A 84 -4.17 7.03 3.60
N GLY A 85 -3.41 5.95 3.49
CA GLY A 85 -2.67 5.60 2.27
C GLY A 85 -2.01 4.24 2.36
N GLU A 86 -1.59 3.73 1.21
CA GLU A 86 -0.84 2.49 1.07
C GLU A 86 0.57 2.76 0.58
N PHE A 87 1.54 2.02 1.12
CA PHE A 87 2.92 2.04 0.62
C PHE A 87 3.68 0.78 1.02
N TYR A 88 4.82 0.55 0.35
CA TYR A 88 5.73 -0.54 0.69
C TYR A 88 6.48 -0.22 1.98
N MET A 89 6.34 -1.09 2.99
CA MET A 89 6.92 -0.90 4.33
C MET A 89 8.45 -0.81 4.33
N GLY A 90 9.12 -1.56 3.49
CA GLY A 90 10.59 -1.61 3.41
C GLY A 90 11.26 -0.30 2.95
N LEU A 91 10.52 0.70 2.45
CA LEU A 91 11.07 2.04 2.22
C LEU A 91 11.52 2.73 3.50
N LEU A 92 10.99 2.30 4.65
CA LEU A 92 11.27 2.87 5.96
C LEU A 92 12.44 2.17 6.67
N ALA A 93 13.24 1.38 5.96
CA ALA A 93 14.39 0.64 6.49
C ALA A 93 15.40 1.52 7.25
N ASN A 94 15.52 2.80 6.86
CA ASN A 94 16.38 3.78 7.51
C ASN A 94 15.80 4.34 8.82
N GLU A 95 14.51 4.18 9.06
CA GLU A 95 13.86 4.66 10.29
C GLU A 95 13.94 3.62 11.41
N HIS A 96 13.75 2.34 11.07
CA HIS A 96 13.90 1.24 12.01
C HIS A 96 14.13 -0.08 11.27
N PRO A 97 15.06 -0.96 11.74
CA PRO A 97 15.38 -2.24 11.08
C PRO A 97 14.17 -3.17 10.88
N VAL A 98 13.15 -3.10 11.74
CA VAL A 98 11.94 -3.94 11.62
C VAL A 98 11.23 -3.76 10.28
N PHE A 99 11.32 -2.59 9.68
CA PHE A 99 10.69 -2.29 8.39
C PHE A 99 11.37 -2.97 7.19
N ALA A 100 12.63 -3.41 7.35
CA ALA A 100 13.38 -4.11 6.31
C ALA A 100 13.39 -5.64 6.47
N ILE A 101 12.91 -6.16 7.59
CA ILE A 101 13.12 -7.58 7.95
C ILE A 101 12.43 -8.55 6.97
N ASP A 102 11.29 -8.17 6.39
CA ASP A 102 10.57 -8.97 5.41
C ASP A 102 11.23 -9.01 4.02
N SER A 103 12.24 -8.17 3.83
CA SER A 103 13.07 -8.11 2.62
C SER A 103 14.47 -8.66 2.84
N MET A 104 14.73 -9.33 3.98
CA MET A 104 15.97 -10.05 4.22
C MET A 104 16.02 -11.29 3.31
N PRO A 105 17.05 -11.42 2.47
CA PRO A 105 17.15 -12.54 1.54
C PRO A 105 17.09 -13.89 2.25
N PHE A 106 16.20 -14.76 1.78
CA PHE A 106 15.99 -16.14 2.21
C PHE A 106 15.57 -16.33 3.68
N LEU A 107 15.14 -15.27 4.37
CA LEU A 107 14.61 -15.35 5.74
C LEU A 107 13.19 -15.95 5.76
N ALA A 108 12.34 -15.51 4.84
CA ALA A 108 10.97 -16.00 4.67
C ALA A 108 10.66 -16.10 3.16
N THR A 109 10.60 -17.31 2.64
CA THR A 109 10.50 -17.58 1.20
C THR A 109 9.15 -18.13 0.77
N ASP A 110 8.29 -18.47 1.74
CA ASP A 110 6.90 -18.89 1.54
C ASP A 110 5.94 -18.08 2.43
N TYR A 111 4.63 -18.19 2.14
CA TYR A 111 3.63 -17.41 2.87
C TYR A 111 3.47 -17.81 4.34
N ASP A 112 3.73 -19.07 4.69
CA ASP A 112 3.65 -19.52 6.09
C ASP A 112 4.79 -18.93 6.92
N ALA A 113 6.01 -18.95 6.39
CA ALA A 113 7.16 -18.28 7.00
C ALA A 113 6.95 -16.77 7.09
N ALA A 114 6.44 -16.14 6.02
CA ALA A 114 6.14 -14.71 6.00
C ALA A 114 5.05 -14.32 7.00
N LYS A 115 4.03 -15.17 7.19
CA LYS A 115 2.98 -14.97 8.20
C LYS A 115 3.52 -15.09 9.62
N LYS A 116 4.37 -16.09 9.88
CA LYS A 116 5.05 -16.26 11.19
C LYS A 116 5.93 -15.03 11.49
N LEU A 117 6.73 -14.59 10.52
CA LEU A 117 7.56 -13.40 10.64
C LEU A 117 6.73 -12.15 10.95
N TRP A 118 5.62 -11.96 10.23
CA TRP A 118 4.70 -10.85 10.47
C TRP A 118 4.10 -10.88 11.87
N ASN A 119 3.62 -12.04 12.34
CA ASN A 119 3.04 -12.16 13.67
C ASN A 119 4.00 -11.75 14.79
N VAL A 120 5.29 -12.06 14.64
CA VAL A 120 6.33 -11.68 15.60
C VAL A 120 6.69 -10.19 15.48
N THR A 121 6.72 -9.63 14.28
CA THR A 121 7.21 -8.27 14.04
C THR A 121 6.11 -7.20 14.10
N LYS A 122 4.84 -7.58 13.87
CA LYS A 122 3.69 -6.66 13.84
C LYS A 122 3.61 -5.75 15.07
N PRO A 123 3.79 -6.21 16.33
CA PRO A 123 3.73 -5.32 17.50
C PRO A 123 4.78 -4.20 17.44
N THR A 124 6.02 -4.54 17.07
CA THR A 124 7.08 -3.53 16.91
C THR A 124 6.80 -2.58 15.76
N VAL A 125 6.31 -3.09 14.62
CA VAL A 125 5.90 -2.25 13.48
C VAL A 125 4.81 -1.27 13.91
N ALA A 126 3.76 -1.74 14.58
CA ALA A 126 2.67 -0.90 15.07
C ALA A 126 3.18 0.18 16.03
N GLU A 127 4.06 -0.18 16.97
CA GLU A 127 4.68 0.77 17.92
C GLU A 127 5.46 1.88 17.20
N GLN A 128 6.24 1.53 16.16
CA GLN A 128 7.02 2.53 15.41
C GLN A 128 6.12 3.50 14.63
N PHE A 129 4.99 3.04 14.10
CA PHE A 129 4.00 3.92 13.47
C PHE A 129 3.26 4.76 14.51
N GLU A 130 2.89 4.17 15.66
CA GLU A 130 2.18 4.88 16.72
C GLU A 130 2.98 6.06 17.30
N LYS A 131 4.30 5.90 17.47
CA LYS A 131 5.22 7.00 17.86
C LYS A 131 5.17 8.20 16.90
N GLN A 132 4.70 7.99 15.67
CA GLN A 132 4.55 9.02 14.65
C GLN A 132 3.11 9.51 14.48
N GLY A 133 2.18 9.08 15.36
CA GLY A 133 0.76 9.43 15.28
C GLY A 133 0.01 8.71 14.15
N LEU A 134 0.54 7.56 13.73
CA LEU A 134 0.00 6.73 12.68
C LEU A 134 -0.48 5.38 13.25
N MET A 135 -1.40 4.73 12.55
CA MET A 135 -1.92 3.41 12.91
C MET A 135 -1.92 2.51 11.66
N VAL A 136 -1.43 1.29 11.80
CA VAL A 136 -1.51 0.26 10.75
C VAL A 136 -2.88 -0.40 10.82
N LEU A 137 -3.63 -0.35 9.73
CA LEU A 137 -4.90 -1.07 9.62
C LEU A 137 -4.64 -2.53 9.25
N PHE A 138 -3.97 -2.75 8.13
CA PHE A 138 -3.61 -4.09 7.67
C PHE A 138 -2.34 -4.06 6.81
N SER A 139 -1.86 -5.25 6.47
CA SER A 139 -0.72 -5.43 5.56
C SER A 139 -1.05 -6.48 4.51
N VAL A 140 -0.52 -6.30 3.30
CA VAL A 140 -0.70 -7.21 2.18
C VAL A 140 0.66 -7.68 1.67
N PRO A 141 0.96 -9.00 1.72
CA PRO A 141 2.22 -9.53 1.22
C PRO A 141 2.25 -9.54 -0.31
N TRP A 142 3.42 -9.29 -0.88
CA TRP A 142 3.72 -9.57 -2.28
C TRP A 142 3.99 -11.07 -2.47
N PRO A 143 3.88 -11.61 -3.69
CA PRO A 143 4.42 -12.93 -3.99
C PRO A 143 5.94 -12.99 -3.78
N PRO A 144 6.50 -14.21 -3.56
CA PRO A 144 7.94 -14.40 -3.44
C PRO A 144 8.70 -13.75 -4.60
N GLN A 145 9.76 -13.02 -4.30
CA GLN A 145 10.52 -12.27 -5.30
C GLN A 145 11.37 -13.19 -6.17
N GLY A 146 11.32 -12.96 -7.49
CA GLY A 146 12.12 -13.66 -8.51
C GLY A 146 13.06 -12.70 -9.23
N LEU A 147 14.07 -13.26 -9.89
CA LEU A 147 15.04 -12.50 -10.71
C LEU A 147 14.63 -12.55 -12.19
N TYR A 148 14.51 -11.40 -12.79
CA TYR A 148 14.23 -11.20 -14.21
C TYR A 148 15.47 -10.61 -14.90
N ALA A 149 15.83 -11.10 -16.09
CA ALA A 149 16.96 -10.60 -16.86
C ALA A 149 16.77 -10.78 -18.36
N LYS A 150 17.52 -10.02 -19.18
CA LYS A 150 17.60 -10.17 -20.64
C LYS A 150 18.44 -11.38 -21.07
N LYS A 151 19.24 -11.94 -20.16
CA LYS A 151 20.08 -13.12 -20.39
C LYS A 151 19.92 -14.12 -19.26
N GLU A 152 20.36 -15.33 -19.48
CA GLU A 152 20.43 -16.35 -18.43
C GLU A 152 21.41 -15.93 -17.33
N ILE A 153 21.05 -16.17 -16.08
CA ILE A 153 21.86 -15.88 -14.89
C ILE A 153 21.99 -17.20 -14.10
N ASN A 154 23.17 -17.77 -14.09
CA ASN A 154 23.45 -19.03 -13.41
C ASN A 154 24.11 -18.81 -12.04
N ASN A 155 24.79 -17.68 -11.86
CA ASN A 155 25.47 -17.29 -10.61
C ASN A 155 25.49 -15.77 -10.46
N ALA A 156 26.01 -15.27 -9.33
CA ALA A 156 26.05 -13.84 -9.04
C ALA A 156 26.96 -13.05 -9.99
N GLU A 157 28.05 -13.67 -10.46
CA GLU A 157 29.02 -13.07 -11.37
C GLU A 157 28.42 -12.73 -12.73
N ASP A 158 27.39 -13.48 -13.16
CA ASP A 158 26.66 -13.20 -14.40
C ASP A 158 25.88 -11.88 -14.36
N MET A 159 25.66 -11.34 -13.17
CA MET A 159 25.01 -10.03 -12.98
C MET A 159 25.97 -8.85 -13.16
N ALA A 160 27.28 -9.08 -13.23
CA ALA A 160 28.27 -8.02 -13.32
C ALA A 160 28.02 -7.09 -14.51
N GLY A 161 27.98 -5.79 -14.26
CA GLY A 161 27.75 -4.73 -15.24
C GLY A 161 26.31 -4.59 -15.73
N LEU A 162 25.36 -5.47 -15.36
CA LEU A 162 23.96 -5.32 -15.75
C LEU A 162 23.35 -4.07 -15.10
N LYS A 163 22.61 -3.31 -15.89
CA LYS A 163 21.78 -2.20 -15.39
C LYS A 163 20.58 -2.80 -14.65
N PHE A 164 20.61 -2.69 -13.34
CA PHE A 164 19.69 -3.40 -12.46
C PHE A 164 18.65 -2.44 -11.87
N ARG A 165 17.36 -2.78 -11.99
CA ARG A 165 16.32 -2.07 -11.29
C ARG A 165 16.33 -2.42 -9.81
N ALA A 166 16.56 -1.44 -8.96
CA ALA A 166 16.32 -1.52 -7.53
C ALA A 166 15.01 -0.80 -7.17
N TYR A 167 14.39 -1.18 -6.05
CA TYR A 167 13.20 -0.52 -5.50
C TYR A 167 13.35 -0.16 -4.01
N ASN A 168 14.44 -0.59 -3.39
CA ASN A 168 14.78 -0.29 -1.99
C ASN A 168 16.28 -0.46 -1.73
N ALA A 169 16.71 -0.14 -0.51
CA ALA A 169 18.11 -0.25 -0.11
C ALA A 169 18.65 -1.69 -0.19
N THR A 170 17.83 -2.71 0.13
CA THR A 170 18.22 -4.12 0.05
C THR A 170 18.53 -4.54 -1.37
N THR A 171 17.65 -4.23 -2.33
CA THR A 171 17.87 -4.56 -3.76
C THR A 171 19.03 -3.78 -4.36
N THR A 172 19.24 -2.52 -3.92
CA THR A 172 20.43 -1.73 -4.29
C THR A 172 21.70 -2.42 -3.80
N ARG A 173 21.72 -2.84 -2.53
CA ARG A 173 22.89 -3.54 -1.95
C ARG A 173 23.16 -4.86 -2.63
N LEU A 174 22.13 -5.67 -2.91
CA LEU A 174 22.28 -6.94 -3.63
C LEU A 174 22.89 -6.73 -5.02
N ALA A 175 22.39 -5.75 -5.78
CA ALA A 175 22.94 -5.43 -7.09
C ALA A 175 24.41 -5.05 -7.02
N ASN A 176 24.78 -4.17 -6.08
CA ASN A 176 26.18 -3.78 -5.87
C ASN A 176 27.08 -4.97 -5.51
N LEU A 177 26.63 -5.87 -4.63
CA LEU A 177 27.39 -7.05 -4.23
C LEU A 177 27.60 -8.04 -5.38
N ALA A 178 26.65 -8.11 -6.31
CA ALA A 178 26.73 -8.91 -7.53
C ALA A 178 27.45 -8.17 -8.69
N GLY A 179 28.02 -6.99 -8.47
CA GLY A 179 28.70 -6.20 -9.50
C GLY A 179 27.79 -5.57 -10.53
N ALA A 180 26.46 -5.57 -10.32
CA ALA A 180 25.50 -4.90 -11.18
C ALA A 180 25.42 -3.39 -10.85
N VAL A 181 24.83 -2.61 -11.77
CA VAL A 181 24.67 -1.16 -11.65
C VAL A 181 23.22 -0.83 -11.28
N PRO A 182 22.89 -0.58 -10.00
CA PRO A 182 21.53 -0.34 -9.57
C PRO A 182 21.02 1.05 -9.94
N THR A 183 19.77 1.11 -10.37
CA THR A 183 19.00 2.33 -10.53
C THR A 183 17.63 2.15 -9.87
N GLN A 184 17.23 3.08 -9.01
CA GLN A 184 15.91 3.03 -8.39
C GLN A 184 14.83 3.46 -9.38
N ILE A 185 13.84 2.58 -9.60
CA ILE A 185 12.73 2.78 -10.53
C ILE A 185 11.44 2.30 -9.86
N GLU A 186 10.42 3.15 -9.85
CA GLU A 186 9.09 2.81 -9.37
C GLU A 186 8.37 1.87 -10.35
N VAL A 187 7.36 1.12 -9.86
CA VAL A 187 6.64 0.13 -10.69
C VAL A 187 5.97 0.78 -11.90
N ALA A 188 5.40 1.98 -11.73
CA ALA A 188 4.74 2.71 -12.80
C ALA A 188 5.67 3.07 -13.97
N ASP A 189 6.97 3.23 -13.70
CA ASP A 189 7.98 3.65 -14.69
C ASP A 189 8.73 2.47 -15.33
N LEU A 190 8.49 1.22 -14.87
CA LEU A 190 9.21 0.04 -15.33
C LEU A 190 9.13 -0.20 -16.85
N PRO A 191 7.95 -0.15 -17.50
CA PRO A 191 7.86 -0.39 -18.94
C PRO A 191 8.74 0.57 -19.74
N GLN A 192 8.73 1.87 -19.37
CA GLN A 192 9.55 2.88 -20.02
C GLN A 192 11.05 2.66 -19.76
N ALA A 193 11.41 2.29 -18.52
CA ALA A 193 12.81 2.05 -18.15
C ALA A 193 13.43 0.87 -18.92
N PHE A 194 12.64 -0.20 -19.14
CA PHE A 194 13.07 -1.33 -19.95
C PHE A 194 13.10 -0.99 -21.45
N ALA A 195 12.08 -0.31 -21.98
CA ALA A 195 12.02 0.07 -23.39
C ALA A 195 13.18 0.97 -23.80
N THR A 196 13.63 1.85 -22.91
CA THR A 196 14.77 2.75 -23.16
C THR A 196 16.15 2.12 -22.82
N GLY A 197 16.19 0.87 -22.35
CA GLY A 197 17.42 0.22 -21.92
C GLY A 197 18.08 0.88 -20.69
N ARG A 198 17.32 1.62 -19.90
CA ARG A 198 17.78 2.18 -18.63
C ARG A 198 18.06 1.09 -17.60
N VAL A 199 17.32 -0.03 -17.68
CA VAL A 199 17.51 -1.24 -16.88
C VAL A 199 17.39 -2.49 -17.77
N GLU A 200 18.03 -3.60 -17.36
CA GLU A 200 18.14 -4.86 -18.09
C GLU A 200 17.82 -6.09 -17.23
N ALA A 201 17.77 -5.89 -15.91
CA ALA A 201 17.44 -6.91 -14.93
C ALA A 201 16.71 -6.29 -13.74
N MET A 202 15.96 -7.11 -13.00
CA MET A 202 15.30 -6.72 -11.74
C MET A 202 15.04 -7.94 -10.87
N ILE A 203 15.00 -7.75 -9.54
CA ILE A 203 14.32 -8.66 -8.63
C ILE A 203 12.97 -8.03 -8.28
N THR A 204 11.88 -8.78 -8.50
CA THR A 204 10.51 -8.33 -8.19
C THR A 204 9.57 -9.52 -8.11
N SER A 205 8.30 -9.28 -7.73
CA SER A 205 7.29 -10.31 -7.66
C SER A 205 6.82 -10.76 -9.06
N PRO A 206 6.36 -12.01 -9.23
CA PRO A 206 5.70 -12.46 -10.45
C PRO A 206 4.48 -11.59 -10.81
N SER A 207 3.72 -11.10 -9.84
CA SER A 207 2.59 -10.21 -10.09
C SER A 207 3.00 -8.87 -10.70
N THR A 208 4.15 -8.31 -10.29
CA THR A 208 4.73 -7.14 -10.96
C THR A 208 5.14 -7.49 -12.39
N GLY A 209 5.77 -8.66 -12.60
CA GLY A 209 6.11 -9.14 -13.94
C GLY A 209 4.90 -9.18 -14.87
N VAL A 210 3.77 -9.67 -14.37
CA VAL A 210 2.50 -9.72 -15.13
C VAL A 210 1.94 -8.31 -15.38
N SER A 211 1.79 -7.48 -14.34
CA SER A 211 1.17 -6.15 -14.47
C SER A 211 1.97 -5.19 -15.36
N THR A 212 3.30 -5.37 -15.45
CA THR A 212 4.19 -4.57 -16.31
C THR A 212 4.51 -5.22 -17.66
N LYS A 213 3.95 -6.41 -17.93
CA LYS A 213 4.26 -7.22 -19.13
C LYS A 213 5.77 -7.40 -19.32
N ALA A 214 6.46 -7.82 -18.24
CA ALA A 214 7.92 -7.91 -18.22
C ALA A 214 8.49 -8.79 -19.36
N TRP A 215 7.74 -9.76 -19.86
CA TRP A 215 8.10 -10.61 -21.00
C TRP A 215 8.29 -9.87 -22.33
N ASP A 216 7.75 -8.66 -22.48
CA ASP A 216 7.99 -7.82 -23.67
C ASP A 216 9.43 -7.29 -23.71
N PHE A 217 10.13 -7.30 -22.59
CA PHE A 217 11.46 -6.70 -22.41
C PHE A 217 12.53 -7.67 -21.93
N LEU A 218 12.13 -8.72 -21.18
CA LEU A 218 13.02 -9.65 -20.47
C LEU A 218 12.71 -11.08 -20.90
N SER A 219 13.74 -11.87 -21.19
CA SER A 219 13.60 -13.23 -21.73
C SER A 219 13.73 -14.34 -20.69
N HIS A 220 14.25 -14.03 -19.50
CA HIS A 220 14.51 -15.02 -18.45
C HIS A 220 13.86 -14.62 -17.13
N PHE A 221 13.26 -15.61 -16.47
CA PHE A 221 12.76 -15.51 -15.10
C PHE A 221 13.36 -16.64 -14.26
N HIS A 222 14.04 -16.29 -13.21
CA HIS A 222 14.64 -17.22 -12.25
C HIS A 222 13.81 -17.22 -10.97
N HIS A 223 13.20 -18.35 -10.67
CA HIS A 223 12.31 -18.52 -9.52
C HIS A 223 13.10 -18.71 -8.21
N ILE A 224 13.81 -17.67 -7.78
CA ILE A 224 14.70 -17.72 -6.61
C ILE A 224 13.97 -17.67 -5.27
N GLN A 225 12.69 -17.25 -5.23
CA GLN A 225 11.88 -17.10 -4.01
C GLN A 225 12.62 -16.33 -2.89
N GLY A 226 13.24 -15.19 -3.27
CA GLY A 226 14.23 -14.51 -2.42
C GLY A 226 13.67 -14.03 -1.08
N TRP A 227 12.47 -13.48 -1.05
CA TRP A 227 11.75 -12.96 0.13
C TRP A 227 10.31 -12.58 -0.22
N ILE A 228 9.49 -12.27 0.80
CA ILE A 228 8.09 -11.87 0.65
C ILE A 228 7.88 -10.52 1.34
N PRO A 229 8.06 -9.40 0.63
CA PRO A 229 7.87 -8.07 1.19
C PRO A 229 6.38 -7.75 1.38
N LYS A 230 6.06 -6.70 2.15
CA LYS A 230 4.70 -6.30 2.44
C LYS A 230 4.46 -4.82 2.19
N ASN A 231 3.26 -4.53 1.68
CA ASN A 231 2.68 -3.21 1.81
C ASN A 231 1.92 -3.09 3.13
N VAL A 232 1.77 -1.88 3.58
CA VAL A 232 0.94 -1.51 4.74
C VAL A 232 -0.06 -0.44 4.34
N VAL A 233 -1.28 -0.58 4.84
CA VAL A 233 -2.27 0.49 4.85
C VAL A 233 -2.21 1.18 6.20
N VAL A 234 -1.95 2.46 6.16
CA VAL A 234 -1.70 3.29 7.34
C VAL A 234 -2.65 4.46 7.36
N ILE A 235 -3.13 4.79 8.56
CA ILE A 235 -4.08 5.86 8.80
C ILE A 235 -3.50 6.87 9.80
N ASN A 236 -3.83 8.14 9.64
CA ASN A 236 -3.56 9.17 10.65
C ASN A 236 -4.46 8.94 11.88
N LYS A 237 -3.86 8.70 13.04
CA LYS A 237 -4.58 8.36 14.28
C LYS A 237 -5.62 9.43 14.65
N ARG A 238 -5.31 10.71 14.45
CA ARG A 238 -6.24 11.81 14.76
C ARG A 238 -7.41 11.85 13.77
N ALA A 239 -7.17 11.56 12.49
CA ALA A 239 -8.23 11.47 11.49
C ALA A 239 -9.19 10.33 11.83
N PHE A 240 -8.66 9.15 12.19
CA PHE A 240 -9.45 8.00 12.61
C PHE A 240 -10.29 8.29 13.86
N GLN A 241 -9.70 8.93 14.86
CA GLN A 241 -10.38 9.27 16.13
C GLN A 241 -11.49 10.33 15.98
N ARG A 242 -11.54 11.07 14.88
CA ARG A 242 -12.63 12.02 14.59
C ARG A 242 -13.85 11.37 13.95
N LEU A 243 -13.70 10.16 13.41
CA LEU A 243 -14.85 9.40 12.91
C LEU A 243 -15.78 9.03 14.07
N ASP A 244 -17.06 8.90 13.78
CA ASP A 244 -18.02 8.36 14.74
C ASP A 244 -17.61 6.95 15.19
N ALA A 245 -17.88 6.59 16.44
CA ALA A 245 -17.48 5.31 17.01
C ALA A 245 -18.03 4.11 16.22
N SER A 246 -19.23 4.23 15.66
CA SER A 246 -19.82 3.20 14.78
C SER A 246 -19.03 3.04 13.48
N VAL A 247 -18.54 4.14 12.88
CA VAL A 247 -17.71 4.12 11.66
C VAL A 247 -16.34 3.53 11.97
N GLN A 248 -15.72 3.90 13.12
CA GLN A 248 -14.44 3.34 13.54
C GLN A 248 -14.46 1.81 13.70
N GLN A 249 -15.60 1.23 14.10
CA GLN A 249 -15.75 -0.22 14.25
C GLN A 249 -15.90 -0.95 12.91
N GLN A 250 -16.24 -0.25 11.85
CA GLN A 250 -16.48 -0.79 10.52
C GLN A 250 -15.28 -0.64 9.58
N VAL A 251 -14.29 0.14 9.97
CA VAL A 251 -13.02 0.35 9.26
C VAL A 251 -11.93 -0.55 9.84
#